data_5ff6c8bda50404448da6b131a13890b5
#
_entry.id   5ff6c8bda50404448da6b131a13890b5
#
_cell.length_a   1.000
_cell.length_b   1.000
_cell.length_c   1.000
_cell.angle_alpha   90.00
_cell.angle_beta   90.00
_cell.angle_gamma   90.00
#
_symmetry.space_group_name_H-M   'P 1'
#
loop_
_entity.id
_entity.type
_entity.pdbx_description
1 polymer ?
#
loop_
_entity_poly.entity_id
_entity_poly.type
_entity_poly.pdbx_seq_one_letter_code
_entity_poly.pdbx_strand_id
1 'polypeptide(L)'
;MRDLTCGFIGLGLIGGSIAKALKNQQPEVNIIAFDIDKEALLLAQTEKITSTCYEQLDDVAAKHLGSCDILFLCAPVSRNDDNLRLIKKHLSENCILTDVGSVKTPIHKTIDELGLNESFIGGHPMSGSEKIGFANANALLFENAFYFLTPTKQVSQDKIELMKEVIGIIGAIPLILDCQKHDYITAAISHLPHVIAYSLVNLVNDNDKDGMMKLIAAGGFKDITRIASSSPVMWQQICLTNTDNITELLDKYIDELSSMRDALKAQDGDTLIDSFQSAKEFRDSFMNASGSPVTKLHEVYLYIPDKPGALAMTATILALNNISIKNIGIMHNREFQKGVLRIEFYDEPSAEAAITLLGQNNYTIYHR
;
A
#
# COMPACT_ATOMS: atom_id res chain seq x y z
N MET A 1 -21.39 17.00 -8.03
CA MET A 1 -20.17 16.68 -8.81
C MET A 1 -20.51 16.53 -10.27
N ARG A 2 -19.62 16.86 -11.22
CA ARG A 2 -19.80 16.58 -12.67
C ARG A 2 -20.07 15.10 -12.89
N ASP A 3 -20.79 14.75 -13.96
CA ASP A 3 -20.85 13.39 -14.49
C ASP A 3 -19.44 12.99 -14.95
N LEU A 4 -18.68 12.32 -14.07
CA LEU A 4 -17.29 11.98 -14.30
C LEU A 4 -17.20 10.70 -15.13
N THR A 5 -16.39 10.72 -16.20
CA THR A 5 -16.06 9.53 -17.00
C THR A 5 -14.61 9.11 -16.75
N CYS A 6 -14.41 7.89 -16.24
CA CYS A 6 -13.09 7.31 -15.98
C CYS A 6 -12.78 6.17 -16.95
N GLY A 7 -11.65 6.24 -17.62
CA GLY A 7 -11.12 5.19 -18.46
C GLY A 7 -10.08 4.34 -17.74
N PHE A 8 -10.03 3.05 -18.02
CA PHE A 8 -9.02 2.13 -17.47
C PHE A 8 -8.35 1.33 -18.58
N ILE A 9 -7.03 1.41 -18.65
CA ILE A 9 -6.19 0.51 -19.45
C ILE A 9 -5.57 -0.51 -18.49
N GLY A 10 -6.14 -1.70 -18.45
CA GLY A 10 -5.85 -2.72 -17.44
C GLY A 10 -6.85 -2.71 -16.28
N LEU A 11 -7.56 -3.83 -16.11
CA LEU A 11 -8.57 -4.01 -15.07
C LEU A 11 -8.19 -5.18 -14.14
N GLY A 12 -6.93 -5.16 -13.69
CA GLY A 12 -6.41 -6.11 -12.70
C GLY A 12 -6.82 -5.78 -11.26
N LEU A 13 -6.01 -6.21 -10.30
CA LEU A 13 -6.25 -5.92 -8.87
C LEU A 13 -6.38 -4.41 -8.61
N ILE A 14 -5.40 -3.61 -9.03
CA ILE A 14 -5.34 -2.18 -8.71
C ILE A 14 -6.41 -1.40 -9.50
N GLY A 15 -6.42 -1.53 -10.84
CA GLY A 15 -7.42 -0.85 -11.67
C GLY A 15 -8.84 -1.24 -11.31
N GLY A 16 -9.10 -2.52 -11.07
CA GLY A 16 -10.40 -3.02 -10.62
C GLY A 16 -10.80 -2.49 -9.25
N SER A 17 -9.86 -2.38 -8.30
CA SER A 17 -10.14 -1.82 -6.97
C SER A 17 -10.47 -0.33 -7.03
N ILE A 18 -9.74 0.46 -7.85
CA ILE A 18 -10.07 1.87 -8.09
C ILE A 18 -11.47 1.99 -8.71
N ALA A 19 -11.75 1.20 -9.76
CA ALA A 19 -13.05 1.21 -10.42
C ALA A 19 -14.20 0.84 -9.47
N LYS A 20 -14.04 -0.23 -8.67
CA LYS A 20 -15.03 -0.64 -7.65
C LYS A 20 -15.23 0.43 -6.58
N ALA A 21 -14.14 1.04 -6.07
CA ALA A 21 -14.22 2.10 -5.07
C ALA A 21 -14.96 3.33 -5.60
N LEU A 22 -14.61 3.79 -6.82
CA LEU A 22 -15.30 4.89 -7.48
C LEU A 22 -16.79 4.60 -7.66
N LYS A 23 -17.14 3.41 -8.17
CA LYS A 23 -18.55 3.03 -8.43
C LYS A 23 -19.37 2.93 -7.15
N ASN A 24 -18.76 2.47 -6.04
CA ASN A 24 -19.42 2.38 -4.74
C ASN A 24 -19.71 3.76 -4.14
N GLN A 25 -18.77 4.69 -4.25
CA GLN A 25 -18.90 6.04 -3.66
C GLN A 25 -19.65 7.00 -4.58
N GLN A 26 -19.58 6.79 -5.89
CA GLN A 26 -20.21 7.62 -6.93
C GLN A 26 -20.93 6.70 -7.94
N PRO A 27 -22.15 6.23 -7.65
CA PRO A 27 -22.87 5.29 -8.52
C PRO A 27 -23.06 5.78 -9.96
N GLU A 28 -23.13 7.10 -10.17
CA GLU A 28 -23.33 7.72 -11.49
C GLU A 28 -22.03 7.84 -12.31
N VAL A 29 -20.85 7.54 -11.73
CA VAL A 29 -19.60 7.58 -12.50
C VAL A 29 -19.68 6.62 -13.69
N ASN A 30 -19.29 7.12 -14.85
CA ASN A 30 -19.20 6.31 -16.06
C ASN A 30 -17.80 5.68 -16.15
N ILE A 31 -17.71 4.34 -16.24
CA ILE A 31 -16.44 3.63 -16.28
C ILE A 31 -16.31 2.85 -17.59
N ILE A 32 -15.26 3.14 -18.34
CA ILE A 32 -14.89 2.49 -19.60
C ILE A 32 -13.58 1.73 -19.36
N ALA A 33 -13.48 0.48 -19.78
CA ALA A 33 -12.29 -0.32 -19.56
C ALA A 33 -11.80 -1.04 -20.81
N PHE A 34 -10.49 -1.16 -20.91
CA PHE A 34 -9.82 -2.09 -21.80
C PHE A 34 -8.98 -3.07 -20.95
N ASP A 35 -9.10 -4.35 -21.23
CA ASP A 35 -8.21 -5.40 -20.73
C ASP A 35 -8.09 -6.52 -21.77
N ILE A 36 -6.96 -7.23 -21.76
CA ILE A 36 -6.76 -8.44 -22.57
C ILE A 36 -7.45 -9.66 -21.94
N ASP A 37 -7.75 -9.59 -20.63
CA ASP A 37 -8.45 -10.63 -19.89
C ASP A 37 -9.97 -10.47 -20.04
N LYS A 38 -10.55 -11.31 -20.91
CA LYS A 38 -12.00 -11.32 -21.17
C LYS A 38 -12.84 -11.67 -19.95
N GLU A 39 -12.33 -12.54 -19.06
CA GLU A 39 -13.03 -12.92 -17.85
C GLU A 39 -13.13 -11.74 -16.87
N ALA A 40 -12.06 -10.97 -16.75
CA ALA A 40 -12.04 -9.73 -15.96
C ALA A 40 -13.08 -8.72 -16.48
N LEU A 41 -13.15 -8.52 -17.80
CA LEU A 41 -14.12 -7.61 -18.42
C LEU A 41 -15.57 -8.09 -18.23
N LEU A 42 -15.82 -9.38 -18.43
CA LEU A 42 -17.15 -9.97 -18.24
C LEU A 42 -17.62 -9.85 -16.78
N LEU A 43 -16.72 -10.10 -15.82
CA LEU A 43 -17.02 -9.97 -14.40
C LEU A 43 -17.31 -8.52 -14.03
N ALA A 44 -16.52 -7.57 -14.52
CA ALA A 44 -16.73 -6.14 -14.29
C ALA A 44 -18.07 -5.64 -14.85
N GLN A 45 -18.50 -6.13 -16.00
CA GLN A 45 -19.82 -5.83 -16.57
C GLN A 45 -20.95 -6.47 -15.74
N THR A 46 -20.78 -7.74 -15.34
CA THR A 46 -21.76 -8.47 -14.52
C THR A 46 -21.99 -7.77 -13.17
N GLU A 47 -20.92 -7.29 -12.54
CA GLU A 47 -20.96 -6.51 -11.31
C GLU A 47 -21.42 -5.05 -11.52
N LYS A 48 -21.71 -4.65 -12.77
CA LYS A 48 -22.11 -3.28 -13.16
C LYS A 48 -21.07 -2.20 -12.77
N ILE A 49 -19.80 -2.58 -12.76
CA ILE A 49 -18.70 -1.66 -12.51
C ILE A 49 -18.41 -0.83 -13.78
N THR A 50 -18.38 -1.49 -14.94
CA THR A 50 -18.10 -0.86 -16.23
C THR A 50 -19.35 -0.71 -17.07
N SER A 51 -19.47 0.41 -17.78
CA SER A 51 -20.52 0.65 -18.78
C SER A 51 -20.13 0.11 -20.17
N THR A 52 -18.84 0.18 -20.50
CA THR A 52 -18.28 -0.25 -21.78
C THR A 52 -16.94 -0.93 -21.58
N CYS A 53 -16.75 -2.05 -22.29
CA CYS A 53 -15.51 -2.83 -22.22
C CYS A 53 -14.96 -3.07 -23.63
N TYR A 54 -13.63 -3.09 -23.74
CA TYR A 54 -12.89 -3.40 -24.96
C TYR A 54 -11.89 -4.53 -24.70
N GLU A 55 -11.87 -5.52 -25.58
CA GLU A 55 -10.91 -6.63 -25.55
C GLU A 55 -9.64 -6.34 -26.37
N GLN A 56 -9.66 -5.27 -27.19
CA GLN A 56 -8.57 -4.82 -28.00
C GLN A 56 -8.47 -3.30 -27.91
N LEU A 57 -7.24 -2.79 -27.84
CA LEU A 57 -6.96 -1.37 -27.83
C LEU A 57 -6.75 -0.88 -29.29
N ASP A 58 -7.84 -0.94 -30.08
CA ASP A 58 -7.89 -0.41 -31.43
C ASP A 58 -8.21 1.11 -31.45
N ASP A 59 -8.32 1.71 -32.64
CA ASP A 59 -8.63 3.15 -32.79
C ASP A 59 -9.98 3.55 -32.18
N VAL A 60 -10.97 2.64 -32.13
CA VAL A 60 -12.30 2.91 -31.53
C VAL A 60 -12.18 2.96 -30.04
N ALA A 61 -11.55 1.95 -29.44
CA ALA A 61 -11.30 1.90 -28.00
C ALA A 61 -10.41 3.06 -27.54
N ALA A 62 -9.32 3.33 -28.27
CA ALA A 62 -8.40 4.41 -27.96
C ALA A 62 -9.08 5.79 -28.01
N LYS A 63 -9.95 6.03 -29.00
CA LYS A 63 -10.72 7.28 -29.08
C LYS A 63 -11.70 7.44 -27.92
N HIS A 64 -12.38 6.37 -27.55
CA HIS A 64 -13.34 6.40 -26.43
C HIS A 64 -12.63 6.60 -25.08
N LEU A 65 -11.56 5.85 -24.83
CA LEU A 65 -10.73 6.01 -23.62
C LEU A 65 -10.05 7.38 -23.55
N GLY A 66 -9.53 7.90 -24.67
CA GLY A 66 -8.90 9.21 -24.74
C GLY A 66 -9.86 10.38 -24.52
N SER A 67 -11.17 10.17 -24.65
CA SER A 67 -12.21 11.19 -24.38
C SER A 67 -12.68 11.23 -22.92
N CYS A 68 -12.19 10.35 -22.05
CA CYS A 68 -12.52 10.35 -20.63
C CYS A 68 -11.97 11.58 -19.92
N ASP A 69 -12.57 11.95 -18.79
CA ASP A 69 -12.03 12.99 -17.90
C ASP A 69 -10.73 12.54 -17.23
N ILE A 70 -10.67 11.26 -16.85
CA ILE A 70 -9.47 10.64 -16.26
C ILE A 70 -9.23 9.28 -16.92
N LEU A 71 -7.99 9.03 -17.33
CA LEU A 71 -7.55 7.76 -17.88
C LEU A 71 -6.46 7.13 -17.03
N PHE A 72 -6.78 5.99 -16.40
CA PHE A 72 -5.88 5.22 -15.56
C PHE A 72 -5.12 4.17 -16.38
N LEU A 73 -3.78 4.24 -16.35
CA LEU A 73 -2.88 3.24 -16.90
C LEU A 73 -2.57 2.19 -15.83
N CYS A 74 -3.33 1.12 -15.79
CA CYS A 74 -3.23 0.04 -14.79
C CYS A 74 -2.70 -1.27 -15.38
N ALA A 75 -2.29 -1.28 -16.65
CA ALA A 75 -1.59 -2.41 -17.27
C ALA A 75 -0.16 -2.56 -16.69
N PRO A 76 0.49 -3.73 -16.89
CA PRO A 76 1.90 -3.89 -16.52
C PRO A 76 2.76 -2.76 -17.09
N VAL A 77 3.71 -2.24 -16.28
CA VAL A 77 4.54 -1.07 -16.63
C VAL A 77 5.23 -1.24 -17.99
N SER A 78 5.67 -2.47 -18.32
CA SER A 78 6.28 -2.80 -19.62
C SER A 78 5.37 -2.61 -20.84
N ARG A 79 4.07 -2.41 -20.66
CA ARG A 79 3.10 -2.16 -21.73
C ARG A 79 2.67 -0.71 -21.82
N ASN A 80 3.02 0.11 -20.83
CA ASN A 80 2.54 1.50 -20.78
C ASN A 80 3.03 2.34 -21.95
N ASP A 81 4.27 2.16 -22.39
CA ASP A 81 4.82 2.91 -23.53
C ASP A 81 4.03 2.65 -24.82
N ASP A 82 3.71 1.40 -25.13
CA ASP A 82 2.92 1.01 -26.29
C ASP A 82 1.49 1.57 -26.19
N ASN A 83 0.86 1.43 -25.04
CA ASN A 83 -0.48 1.93 -24.79
C ASN A 83 -0.55 3.45 -24.93
N LEU A 84 0.44 4.18 -24.38
CA LEU A 84 0.54 5.63 -24.48
C LEU A 84 0.66 6.11 -25.94
N ARG A 85 1.47 5.44 -26.76
CA ARG A 85 1.63 5.76 -28.19
C ARG A 85 0.33 5.60 -28.98
N LEU A 86 -0.48 4.60 -28.63
CA LEU A 86 -1.80 4.38 -29.24
C LEU A 86 -2.81 5.46 -28.83
N ILE A 87 -2.84 5.78 -27.54
CA ILE A 87 -3.83 6.73 -26.97
C ILE A 87 -3.50 8.18 -27.31
N LYS A 88 -2.22 8.55 -27.38
CA LYS A 88 -1.76 9.94 -27.54
C LYS A 88 -2.55 10.73 -28.59
N LYS A 89 -2.78 10.17 -29.77
CA LYS A 89 -3.47 10.86 -30.88
C LYS A 89 -4.97 11.10 -30.64
N HIS A 90 -5.54 10.46 -29.62
CA HIS A 90 -6.96 10.54 -29.27
C HIS A 90 -7.21 11.20 -27.92
N LEU A 91 -6.13 11.54 -27.18
CA LEU A 91 -6.25 12.10 -25.84
C LEU A 91 -6.85 13.52 -25.90
N SER A 92 -7.93 13.73 -25.15
CA SER A 92 -8.56 15.05 -25.00
C SER A 92 -7.63 15.97 -24.20
N GLU A 93 -7.57 17.25 -24.55
CA GLU A 93 -6.81 18.28 -23.81
C GLU A 93 -7.20 18.37 -22.33
N ASN A 94 -8.47 18.09 -22.03
CA ASN A 94 -8.98 18.10 -20.66
C ASN A 94 -8.74 16.80 -19.89
N CYS A 95 -8.36 15.71 -20.57
CA CYS A 95 -8.13 14.42 -19.92
C CYS A 95 -6.94 14.48 -18.96
N ILE A 96 -7.13 13.91 -17.78
CA ILE A 96 -6.03 13.62 -16.87
C ILE A 96 -5.57 12.20 -17.14
N LEU A 97 -4.32 12.06 -17.53
CA LEU A 97 -3.66 10.77 -17.71
C LEU A 97 -2.91 10.44 -16.42
N THR A 98 -3.14 9.26 -15.85
CA THR A 98 -2.47 8.81 -14.63
C THR A 98 -2.09 7.34 -14.72
N ASP A 99 -1.06 6.92 -13.99
CA ASP A 99 -0.68 5.51 -13.84
C ASP A 99 -0.80 5.05 -12.39
N VAL A 100 -0.48 3.79 -12.11
CA VAL A 100 -0.49 3.21 -10.76
C VAL A 100 0.80 2.47 -10.42
N GLY A 101 1.86 2.70 -11.18
CA GLY A 101 3.14 2.00 -11.03
C GLY A 101 3.88 2.38 -9.74
N SER A 102 4.75 1.47 -9.27
CA SER A 102 5.53 1.66 -8.05
C SER A 102 6.76 2.57 -8.24
N VAL A 103 7.17 2.84 -9.49
CA VAL A 103 8.28 3.72 -9.84
C VAL A 103 7.79 4.77 -10.82
N LYS A 104 8.19 6.04 -10.61
CA LYS A 104 7.63 7.18 -11.35
C LYS A 104 8.56 7.76 -12.40
N THR A 105 9.87 7.78 -12.15
CA THR A 105 10.83 8.42 -13.06
C THR A 105 10.77 7.87 -14.49
N PRO A 106 10.68 6.54 -14.74
CA PRO A 106 10.61 6.02 -16.11
C PRO A 106 9.38 6.48 -16.88
N ILE A 107 8.19 6.41 -16.27
CA ILE A 107 6.95 6.83 -16.94
C ILE A 107 6.96 8.34 -17.22
N HIS A 108 7.48 9.18 -16.30
CA HIS A 108 7.64 10.61 -16.53
C HIS A 108 8.53 10.91 -17.74
N LYS A 109 9.60 10.14 -17.92
CA LYS A 109 10.47 10.26 -19.10
C LYS A 109 9.71 9.93 -20.38
N THR A 110 8.96 8.82 -20.42
CA THR A 110 8.11 8.48 -21.57
C THR A 110 7.06 9.56 -21.86
N ILE A 111 6.44 10.13 -20.84
CA ILE A 111 5.47 11.22 -20.95
C ILE A 111 6.11 12.47 -21.59
N ASP A 112 7.32 12.83 -21.13
CA ASP A 112 8.06 13.97 -21.69
C ASP A 112 8.42 13.74 -23.17
N GLU A 113 8.96 12.56 -23.51
CA GLU A 113 9.27 12.17 -24.88
C GLU A 113 8.03 12.19 -25.80
N LEU A 114 6.87 11.89 -25.27
CA LEU A 114 5.60 11.90 -25.99
C LEU A 114 4.93 13.29 -26.00
N GLY A 115 5.43 14.28 -25.26
CA GLY A 115 4.84 15.61 -25.17
C GLY A 115 3.45 15.61 -24.51
N LEU A 116 3.25 14.77 -23.47
CA LEU A 116 1.98 14.61 -22.74
C LEU A 116 2.02 15.30 -21.37
N ASN A 117 2.99 16.20 -21.15
CA ASN A 117 3.25 16.82 -19.84
C ASN A 117 2.06 17.64 -19.30
N GLU A 118 1.20 18.22 -20.13
CA GLU A 118 0.04 19.01 -19.70
C GLU A 118 -1.11 18.15 -19.17
N SER A 119 -1.06 16.83 -19.41
CA SER A 119 -2.13 15.90 -19.05
C SER A 119 -1.75 14.89 -17.97
N PHE A 120 -0.45 14.72 -17.63
CA PHE A 120 -0.01 13.61 -16.84
C PHE A 120 0.22 13.94 -15.34
N ILE A 121 -0.44 13.19 -14.50
CA ILE A 121 -0.21 13.13 -13.05
C ILE A 121 0.11 11.67 -12.72
N GLY A 122 1.38 11.36 -12.45
CA GLY A 122 1.75 10.01 -12.04
C GLY A 122 1.08 9.63 -10.72
N GLY A 123 0.66 8.39 -10.60
CA GLY A 123 -0.01 7.86 -9.43
C GLY A 123 0.72 6.64 -8.86
N HIS A 124 0.68 6.49 -7.53
CA HIS A 124 1.15 5.28 -6.85
C HIS A 124 0.37 5.05 -5.56
N PRO A 125 -0.61 4.12 -5.54
CA PRO A 125 -1.26 3.71 -4.30
C PRO A 125 -0.28 2.90 -3.44
N MET A 126 -0.05 3.34 -2.18
CA MET A 126 0.79 2.63 -1.21
C MET A 126 0.02 1.49 -0.55
N SER A 127 -0.74 0.77 -1.34
CA SER A 127 -1.51 -0.40 -0.94
C SER A 127 -1.60 -1.39 -2.09
N GLY A 128 -1.54 -2.66 -1.75
CA GLY A 128 -1.62 -3.76 -2.70
C GLY A 128 -1.75 -5.09 -1.98
N SER A 129 -1.78 -6.14 -2.74
CA SER A 129 -1.71 -7.50 -2.20
C SER A 129 -0.97 -8.40 -3.19
N GLU A 130 -0.57 -9.57 -2.73
CA GLU A 130 0.04 -10.62 -3.55
C GLU A 130 -0.96 -11.27 -4.53
N LYS A 131 -2.25 -10.98 -4.40
CA LYS A 131 -3.30 -11.47 -5.28
C LYS A 131 -3.29 -10.71 -6.61
N ILE A 132 -3.76 -11.34 -7.67
CA ILE A 132 -3.82 -10.78 -9.01
C ILE A 132 -5.22 -10.87 -9.61
N GLY A 133 -5.50 -10.05 -10.63
CA GLY A 133 -6.74 -10.08 -11.41
C GLY A 133 -7.93 -9.35 -10.76
N PHE A 134 -8.93 -9.08 -11.58
CA PHE A 134 -10.15 -8.35 -11.19
C PHE A 134 -10.99 -9.07 -10.14
N ALA A 135 -11.03 -10.40 -10.16
CA ALA A 135 -11.75 -11.20 -9.17
C ALA A 135 -11.29 -10.95 -7.72
N ASN A 136 -10.04 -10.50 -7.53
CA ASN A 136 -9.49 -10.16 -6.23
C ASN A 136 -9.55 -8.65 -5.93
N ALA A 137 -10.08 -7.84 -6.85
CA ALA A 137 -10.23 -6.40 -6.65
C ALA A 137 -11.24 -6.10 -5.53
N ASN A 138 -10.87 -5.16 -4.66
CA ASN A 138 -11.64 -4.79 -3.48
C ASN A 138 -11.78 -3.26 -3.40
N ALA A 139 -13.00 -2.76 -3.28
CA ALA A 139 -13.29 -1.34 -3.17
C ALA A 139 -12.64 -0.66 -1.93
N LEU A 140 -12.33 -1.43 -0.89
CA LEU A 140 -11.71 -0.92 0.34
C LEU A 140 -10.17 -1.05 0.34
N LEU A 141 -9.57 -1.45 -0.79
CA LEU A 141 -8.12 -1.70 -0.85
C LEU A 141 -7.28 -0.47 -0.47
N PHE A 142 -7.78 0.71 -0.76
CA PHE A 142 -7.07 1.98 -0.56
C PHE A 142 -7.51 2.75 0.67
N GLU A 143 -8.45 2.23 1.45
CA GLU A 143 -9.00 2.92 2.62
C GLU A 143 -7.89 3.28 3.61
N ASN A 144 -7.76 4.59 3.91
CA ASN A 144 -6.71 5.19 4.75
C ASN A 144 -5.26 4.96 4.26
N ALA A 145 -5.06 4.45 3.05
CA ALA A 145 -3.72 4.30 2.49
C ALA A 145 -3.24 5.61 1.86
N PHE A 146 -1.95 5.89 1.93
CA PHE A 146 -1.37 6.98 1.16
C PHE A 146 -1.42 6.67 -0.34
N TYR A 147 -1.68 7.70 -1.12
CA TYR A 147 -1.63 7.64 -2.58
C TYR A 147 -0.75 8.78 -3.09
N PHE A 148 0.43 8.45 -3.60
CA PHE A 148 1.32 9.45 -4.16
C PHE A 148 0.81 9.97 -5.50
N LEU A 149 0.85 11.29 -5.66
CA LEU A 149 0.61 11.99 -6.90
C LEU A 149 1.90 12.71 -7.30
N THR A 150 2.36 12.48 -8.52
CA THR A 150 3.56 13.11 -9.07
C THR A 150 3.18 13.89 -10.32
N PRO A 151 2.58 15.10 -10.19
CA PRO A 151 2.22 15.91 -11.35
C PRO A 151 3.48 16.38 -12.08
N THR A 152 3.41 16.45 -13.41
CA THR A 152 4.43 17.16 -14.19
C THR A 152 4.35 18.67 -13.91
N LYS A 153 5.38 19.41 -14.26
CA LYS A 153 5.42 20.87 -14.05
C LYS A 153 4.43 21.65 -14.90
N GLN A 154 3.86 21.03 -15.95
CA GLN A 154 2.97 21.68 -16.93
C GLN A 154 1.48 21.41 -16.66
N VAL A 155 1.18 20.49 -15.77
CA VAL A 155 -0.22 20.19 -15.39
C VAL A 155 -0.84 21.38 -14.64
N SER A 156 -2.06 21.74 -15.01
CA SER A 156 -2.79 22.80 -14.34
C SER A 156 -3.20 22.44 -12.90
N GLN A 157 -3.31 23.46 -12.05
CA GLN A 157 -3.72 23.25 -10.64
C GLN A 157 -5.12 22.62 -10.56
N ASP A 158 -6.05 22.96 -11.44
CA ASP A 158 -7.40 22.42 -11.47
C ASP A 158 -7.40 20.90 -11.70
N LYS A 159 -6.52 20.38 -12.57
CA LYS A 159 -6.34 18.94 -12.78
C LYS A 159 -5.78 18.26 -11.54
N ILE A 160 -4.84 18.90 -10.85
CA ILE A 160 -4.26 18.37 -9.60
C ILE A 160 -5.34 18.29 -8.51
N GLU A 161 -6.15 19.34 -8.32
CA GLU A 161 -7.20 19.32 -7.32
C GLU A 161 -8.29 18.29 -7.63
N LEU A 162 -8.69 18.15 -8.91
CA LEU A 162 -9.63 17.10 -9.33
C LEU A 162 -9.05 15.70 -9.02
N MET A 163 -7.77 15.48 -9.29
CA MET A 163 -7.16 14.18 -8.99
C MET A 163 -7.09 13.89 -7.49
N LYS A 164 -6.79 14.90 -6.65
CA LYS A 164 -6.84 14.78 -5.19
C LYS A 164 -8.25 14.42 -4.70
N GLU A 165 -9.27 15.07 -5.26
CA GLU A 165 -10.67 14.78 -4.94
C GLU A 165 -11.01 13.33 -5.27
N VAL A 166 -10.65 12.85 -6.45
CA VAL A 166 -10.89 11.47 -6.90
C VAL A 166 -10.17 10.45 -6.01
N ILE A 167 -8.93 10.74 -5.61
CA ILE A 167 -8.18 9.88 -4.67
C ILE A 167 -8.84 9.88 -3.28
N GLY A 168 -9.36 11.01 -2.83
CA GLY A 168 -10.16 11.08 -1.59
C GLY A 168 -11.45 10.26 -1.67
N ILE A 169 -12.13 10.27 -2.81
CA ILE A 169 -13.36 9.48 -3.03
C ILE A 169 -13.10 7.97 -2.89
N ILE A 170 -11.97 7.46 -3.32
CA ILE A 170 -11.62 6.05 -3.15
C ILE A 170 -11.10 5.69 -1.75
N GLY A 171 -11.18 6.63 -0.79
CA GLY A 171 -10.78 6.44 0.61
C GLY A 171 -9.29 6.60 0.87
N ALA A 172 -8.49 6.99 -0.14
CA ALA A 172 -7.05 7.15 0.01
C ALA A 172 -6.66 8.59 0.39
N ILE A 173 -5.45 8.74 0.95
CA ILE A 173 -4.87 10.02 1.37
C ILE A 173 -3.89 10.50 0.30
N PRO A 174 -4.20 11.54 -0.49
CA PRO A 174 -3.32 12.01 -1.54
C PRO A 174 -2.11 12.76 -0.97
N LEU A 175 -0.90 12.42 -1.45
CA LEU A 175 0.35 13.11 -1.16
C LEU A 175 1.05 13.51 -2.45
N ILE A 176 1.40 14.79 -2.59
CA ILE A 176 2.09 15.31 -3.79
C ILE A 176 3.60 15.29 -3.55
N LEU A 177 4.34 14.67 -4.47
CA LEU A 177 5.79 14.65 -4.52
C LEU A 177 6.27 14.87 -5.96
N ASP A 178 7.51 15.28 -6.15
CA ASP A 178 8.17 15.10 -7.45
C ASP A 178 8.56 13.63 -7.67
N CYS A 179 8.69 13.20 -8.94
CA CYS A 179 8.91 11.81 -9.28
C CYS A 179 10.24 11.26 -8.76
N GLN A 180 11.31 12.07 -8.72
CA GLN A 180 12.62 11.64 -8.23
C GLN A 180 12.62 11.42 -6.73
N LYS A 181 12.03 12.38 -5.98
CA LYS A 181 11.88 12.25 -4.52
C LYS A 181 10.97 11.06 -4.16
N HIS A 182 9.90 10.84 -4.93
CA HIS A 182 9.05 9.66 -4.78
C HIS A 182 9.87 8.38 -4.90
N ASP A 183 10.66 8.23 -5.98
CA ASP A 183 11.41 7.01 -6.27
C ASP A 183 12.52 6.75 -5.23
N TYR A 184 13.16 7.81 -4.72
CA TYR A 184 14.13 7.69 -3.63
C TYR A 184 13.47 7.25 -2.32
N ILE A 185 12.33 7.85 -1.95
CA ILE A 185 11.59 7.49 -0.74
C ILE A 185 11.12 6.03 -0.83
N THR A 186 10.50 5.63 -1.94
CA THR A 186 10.02 4.25 -2.11
C THR A 186 11.16 3.25 -2.17
N ALA A 187 12.32 3.63 -2.71
CA ALA A 187 13.53 2.80 -2.63
C ALA A 187 13.92 2.55 -1.17
N ALA A 188 13.90 3.58 -0.33
CA ALA A 188 14.32 3.47 1.07
C ALA A 188 13.36 2.65 1.93
N ILE A 189 12.04 2.89 1.81
CA ILE A 189 11.04 2.34 2.74
C ILE A 189 10.31 1.08 2.22
N SER A 190 10.49 0.73 0.95
CA SER A 190 9.84 -0.43 0.32
C SER A 190 10.82 -1.31 -0.44
N HIS A 191 11.57 -0.77 -1.41
CA HIS A 191 12.35 -1.61 -2.33
C HIS A 191 13.57 -2.24 -1.65
N LEU A 192 14.38 -1.46 -0.94
CA LEU A 192 15.50 -1.96 -0.16
C LEU A 192 15.07 -2.99 0.90
N PRO A 193 14.02 -2.77 1.71
CA PRO A 193 13.49 -3.78 2.62
C PRO A 193 13.16 -5.11 1.95
N HIS A 194 12.60 -5.11 0.75
CA HIS A 194 12.35 -6.35 0.02
C HIS A 194 13.65 -7.05 -0.43
N VAL A 195 14.62 -6.29 -0.95
CA VAL A 195 15.93 -6.84 -1.32
C VAL A 195 16.61 -7.49 -0.12
N ILE A 196 16.55 -6.85 1.05
CA ILE A 196 17.08 -7.36 2.32
C ILE A 196 16.34 -8.64 2.72
N ALA A 197 15.01 -8.64 2.69
CA ALA A 197 14.20 -9.79 3.08
C ALA A 197 14.48 -11.02 2.20
N TYR A 198 14.55 -10.84 0.88
CA TYR A 198 14.92 -11.92 -0.05
C TYR A 198 16.34 -12.45 0.21
N SER A 199 17.30 -11.53 0.41
CA SER A 199 18.70 -11.90 0.68
C SER A 199 18.83 -12.65 2.00
N LEU A 200 18.10 -12.23 3.03
CA LEU A 200 18.10 -12.88 4.35
C LEU A 200 17.49 -14.29 4.29
N VAL A 201 16.40 -14.48 3.54
CA VAL A 201 15.79 -15.79 3.34
C VAL A 201 16.77 -16.73 2.60
N ASN A 202 17.39 -16.25 1.53
CA ASN A 202 18.37 -17.03 0.76
C ASN A 202 19.59 -17.39 1.62
N LEU A 203 20.12 -16.45 2.41
CA LEU A 203 21.23 -16.70 3.33
C LEU A 203 20.90 -17.84 4.32
N VAL A 204 19.71 -17.83 4.89
CA VAL A 204 19.28 -18.89 5.82
C VAL A 204 19.09 -20.20 5.07
N ASN A 205 18.46 -20.19 3.91
CA ASN A 205 18.25 -21.39 3.10
C ASN A 205 19.58 -22.07 2.69
N ASP A 206 20.57 -21.30 2.29
CA ASP A 206 21.89 -21.82 1.85
C ASP A 206 22.71 -22.40 3.02
N ASN A 207 22.42 -21.99 4.26
CA ASN A 207 23.11 -22.47 5.47
C ASN A 207 22.33 -23.52 6.27
N ASP A 208 21.07 -23.78 5.95
CA ASP A 208 20.21 -24.74 6.67
C ASP A 208 20.38 -26.17 6.13
N LYS A 209 21.50 -26.80 6.49
CA LYS A 209 21.88 -28.12 5.97
C LYS A 209 21.05 -29.28 6.51
N ASP A 210 20.49 -29.14 7.69
CA ASP A 210 19.74 -30.17 8.42
C ASP A 210 18.26 -29.86 8.63
N GLY A 211 17.77 -28.70 8.10
CA GLY A 211 16.39 -28.25 8.24
C GLY A 211 16.05 -27.64 9.60
N MET A 212 17.03 -27.50 10.49
CA MET A 212 16.80 -27.00 11.84
C MET A 212 16.48 -25.52 11.89
N MET A 213 17.15 -24.69 11.05
CA MET A 213 16.87 -23.26 10.99
C MET A 213 15.43 -23.01 10.54
N LYS A 214 14.97 -23.73 9.52
CA LYS A 214 13.59 -23.69 9.04
C LYS A 214 12.59 -24.14 10.11
N LEU A 215 12.90 -25.20 10.84
CA LEU A 215 12.02 -25.76 11.90
C LEU A 215 11.83 -24.79 13.05
N ILE A 216 12.90 -24.10 13.52
CA ILE A 216 12.87 -23.23 14.68
C ILE A 216 12.62 -21.74 14.32
N ALA A 217 12.46 -21.41 13.02
CA ALA A 217 12.18 -20.06 12.60
C ALA A 217 10.93 -19.50 13.32
N ALA A 218 11.16 -18.50 14.16
CA ALA A 218 10.14 -17.91 15.02
C ALA A 218 9.69 -16.51 14.52
N GLY A 219 8.85 -15.82 15.30
CA GLY A 219 8.19 -14.58 14.94
C GLY A 219 9.12 -13.53 14.30
N GLY A 220 10.25 -13.20 14.93
CA GLY A 220 11.14 -12.16 14.41
C GLY A 220 11.63 -12.43 12.98
N PHE A 221 12.06 -13.66 12.68
CA PHE A 221 12.47 -14.03 11.32
C PHE A 221 11.27 -13.99 10.34
N LYS A 222 10.12 -14.57 10.74
CA LYS A 222 8.91 -14.59 9.90
C LYS A 222 8.38 -13.19 9.63
N ASP A 223 8.41 -12.29 10.61
CA ASP A 223 7.92 -10.92 10.48
C ASP A 223 8.79 -10.11 9.51
N ILE A 224 10.12 -10.16 9.67
CA ILE A 224 11.05 -9.44 8.79
C ILE A 224 11.01 -9.99 7.36
N THR A 225 10.85 -11.31 7.20
CA THR A 225 10.92 -11.97 5.89
C THR A 225 9.55 -12.16 5.23
N ARG A 226 8.45 -11.77 5.85
CA ARG A 226 7.09 -11.94 5.31
C ARG A 226 6.94 -11.41 3.89
N ILE A 227 7.56 -10.28 3.60
CA ILE A 227 7.50 -9.63 2.29
C ILE A 227 8.28 -10.38 1.19
N ALA A 228 9.17 -11.31 1.55
CA ALA A 228 9.87 -12.16 0.58
C ALA A 228 8.96 -13.19 -0.11
N SER A 229 7.68 -13.30 0.27
CA SER A 229 6.69 -14.14 -0.43
C SER A 229 5.99 -13.43 -1.59
N SER A 230 6.39 -12.19 -1.92
CA SER A 230 5.81 -11.42 -3.02
C SER A 230 6.25 -11.94 -4.40
N SER A 231 5.56 -11.50 -5.48
CA SER A 231 5.83 -11.94 -6.85
C SER A 231 7.25 -11.62 -7.32
N PRO A 232 8.08 -12.61 -7.69
CA PRO A 232 9.44 -12.36 -8.17
C PRO A 232 9.49 -11.53 -9.46
N VAL A 233 8.53 -11.72 -10.36
CA VAL A 233 8.47 -10.98 -11.64
C VAL A 233 8.18 -9.50 -11.41
N MET A 234 7.25 -9.18 -10.52
CA MET A 234 6.95 -7.80 -10.14
C MET A 234 8.18 -7.13 -9.50
N TRP A 235 8.84 -7.81 -8.58
CA TRP A 235 10.01 -7.26 -7.88
C TRP A 235 11.23 -7.10 -8.80
N GLN A 236 11.41 -8.02 -9.75
CA GLN A 236 12.41 -7.84 -10.81
C GLN A 236 12.19 -6.52 -11.56
N GLN A 237 10.95 -6.24 -11.98
CA GLN A 237 10.63 -5.01 -12.70
C GLN A 237 10.87 -3.75 -11.84
N ILE A 238 10.44 -3.78 -10.58
CA ILE A 238 10.68 -2.67 -9.64
C ILE A 238 12.18 -2.41 -9.47
N CYS A 239 12.98 -3.44 -9.22
CA CYS A 239 14.42 -3.30 -9.07
C CYS A 239 15.11 -2.75 -10.32
N LEU A 240 14.71 -3.21 -11.51
CA LEU A 240 15.28 -2.75 -12.77
C LEU A 240 14.84 -1.33 -13.16
N THR A 241 13.69 -0.87 -12.68
CA THR A 241 13.19 0.49 -12.99
C THR A 241 13.62 1.55 -11.97
N ASN A 242 14.07 1.14 -10.78
CA ASN A 242 14.59 2.05 -9.73
C ASN A 242 16.01 1.67 -9.28
N THR A 243 16.82 1.16 -10.20
CA THR A 243 18.15 0.59 -9.93
C THR A 243 19.06 1.55 -9.19
N ASP A 244 19.19 2.80 -9.67
CA ASP A 244 20.16 3.76 -9.14
C ASP A 244 19.88 4.11 -7.66
N ASN A 245 18.62 4.38 -7.31
CA ASN A 245 18.24 4.65 -5.94
C ASN A 245 18.40 3.43 -5.03
N ILE A 246 18.05 2.24 -5.53
CA ILE A 246 18.17 1.00 -4.75
C ILE A 246 19.65 0.68 -4.51
N THR A 247 20.52 0.80 -5.50
CA THR A 247 21.95 0.51 -5.35
C THR A 247 22.62 1.51 -4.42
N GLU A 248 22.33 2.82 -4.54
CA GLU A 248 22.85 3.83 -3.61
C GLU A 248 22.50 3.52 -2.16
N LEU A 249 21.22 3.16 -1.90
CA LEU A 249 20.76 2.84 -0.55
C LEU A 249 21.28 1.48 -0.07
N LEU A 250 21.45 0.52 -0.96
CA LEU A 250 22.03 -0.79 -0.64
C LEU A 250 23.51 -0.67 -0.25
N ASP A 251 24.27 0.18 -0.93
CA ASP A 251 25.67 0.45 -0.57
C ASP A 251 25.76 1.04 0.85
N LYS A 252 24.92 2.05 1.17
CA LYS A 252 24.83 2.61 2.52
C LYS A 252 24.46 1.55 3.57
N TYR A 253 23.54 0.64 3.23
CA TYR A 253 23.14 -0.45 4.13
C TYR A 253 24.28 -1.48 4.35
N ILE A 254 25.08 -1.76 3.31
CA ILE A 254 26.25 -2.61 3.41
C ILE A 254 27.31 -1.97 4.33
N ASP A 255 27.48 -0.65 4.26
CA ASP A 255 28.39 0.09 5.15
C ASP A 255 27.94 0.01 6.61
N GLU A 256 26.63 0.19 6.87
CA GLU A 256 26.04 0.01 8.21
C GLU A 256 26.25 -1.41 8.75
N LEU A 257 26.00 -2.43 7.94
CA LEU A 257 26.25 -3.83 8.32
C LEU A 257 27.75 -4.10 8.57
N SER A 258 28.63 -3.45 7.82
CA SER A 258 30.07 -3.58 7.98
C SER A 258 30.53 -2.94 9.30
N SER A 259 30.02 -1.75 9.64
CA SER A 259 30.27 -1.08 10.92
C SER A 259 29.77 -1.92 12.10
N MET A 260 28.58 -2.48 12.01
CA MET A 260 28.02 -3.38 13.03
C MET A 260 28.87 -4.65 13.20
N ARG A 261 29.30 -5.27 12.10
CA ARG A 261 30.19 -6.45 12.13
C ARG A 261 31.53 -6.12 12.81
N ASP A 262 32.09 -4.95 12.55
CA ASP A 262 33.40 -4.57 13.08
C ASP A 262 33.31 -4.23 14.58
N ALA A 263 32.24 -3.60 15.04
CA ALA A 263 31.92 -3.42 16.46
C ALA A 263 31.76 -4.76 17.19
N LEU A 264 31.05 -5.72 16.56
CA LEU A 264 30.92 -7.09 17.09
C LEU A 264 32.27 -7.81 17.22
N LYS A 265 33.15 -7.68 16.23
CA LYS A 265 34.49 -8.29 16.29
C LYS A 265 35.36 -7.65 17.35
N ALA A 266 35.23 -6.33 17.55
CA ALA A 266 35.94 -5.59 18.59
C ALA A 266 35.36 -5.80 19.98
N GLN A 267 34.19 -6.44 20.12
CA GLN A 267 33.40 -6.54 21.34
C GLN A 267 33.08 -5.15 21.96
N ASP A 268 32.90 -4.15 21.09
CA ASP A 268 32.60 -2.78 21.48
C ASP A 268 31.11 -2.64 21.86
N GLY A 269 30.84 -2.87 23.16
CA GLY A 269 29.48 -2.83 23.70
C GLY A 269 28.84 -1.44 23.65
N ASP A 270 29.62 -0.39 23.77
CA ASP A 270 29.11 0.99 23.80
C ASP A 270 28.62 1.39 22.39
N THR A 271 29.41 1.15 21.35
CA THR A 271 28.98 1.39 19.97
C THR A 271 27.73 0.59 19.60
N LEU A 272 27.62 -0.67 20.07
CA LEU A 272 26.42 -1.50 19.81
C LEU A 272 25.18 -0.93 20.52
N ILE A 273 25.31 -0.48 21.77
CA ILE A 273 24.19 0.12 22.52
C ILE A 273 23.71 1.39 21.84
N ASP A 274 24.63 2.29 21.46
CA ASP A 274 24.31 3.55 20.81
C ASP A 274 23.57 3.33 19.48
N SER A 275 24.02 2.37 18.66
CA SER A 275 23.37 2.03 17.40
C SER A 275 21.94 1.49 17.63
N PHE A 276 21.76 0.59 18.59
CA PHE A 276 20.43 0.02 18.89
C PHE A 276 19.49 1.07 19.48
N GLN A 277 20.00 1.96 20.34
CA GLN A 277 19.22 3.03 20.95
C GLN A 277 18.73 4.02 19.90
N SER A 278 19.62 4.47 18.99
CA SER A 278 19.27 5.36 17.88
C SER A 278 18.19 4.76 16.99
N ALA A 279 18.35 3.49 16.60
CA ALA A 279 17.34 2.79 15.79
C ALA A 279 15.99 2.66 16.52
N LYS A 280 16.02 2.36 17.82
CA LYS A 280 14.82 2.29 18.65
C LYS A 280 14.10 3.64 18.72
N GLU A 281 14.81 4.72 19.01
CA GLU A 281 14.22 6.06 19.10
C GLU A 281 13.57 6.48 17.77
N PHE A 282 14.25 6.25 16.66
CA PHE A 282 13.68 6.54 15.34
C PHE A 282 12.44 5.67 15.05
N ARG A 283 12.50 4.37 15.35
CA ARG A 283 11.35 3.45 15.17
C ARG A 283 10.14 3.86 16.03
N ASP A 284 10.39 4.24 17.28
CA ASP A 284 9.34 4.69 18.19
C ASP A 284 8.71 6.03 17.73
N SER A 285 9.47 6.88 17.02
CA SER A 285 8.96 8.12 16.44
C SER A 285 7.92 7.91 15.33
N PHE A 286 7.88 6.74 14.66
CA PHE A 286 6.86 6.44 13.63
C PHE A 286 5.44 6.45 14.18
N MET A 287 5.27 6.07 15.45
CA MET A 287 4.00 6.11 16.15
C MET A 287 3.47 7.54 16.31
N ASN A 288 4.39 8.52 16.30
CA ASN A 288 4.10 9.94 16.44
C ASN A 288 4.00 10.69 15.08
N ALA A 289 4.45 10.06 13.98
CA ALA A 289 4.60 10.71 12.67
C ALA A 289 3.40 10.52 11.72
N SER A 290 2.41 9.71 12.08
CA SER A 290 1.17 9.64 11.29
C SER A 290 0.47 10.99 11.39
N GLY A 291 0.67 11.88 10.43
CA GLY A 291 0.18 13.25 10.17
C GLY A 291 -1.12 13.75 10.80
N SER A 292 -1.48 13.22 11.93
CA SER A 292 -2.45 13.68 12.90
C SER A 292 -1.71 14.26 14.10
N PRO A 293 -2.13 15.35 14.70
CA PRO A 293 -1.54 15.88 15.91
C PRO A 293 -1.48 14.74 16.92
N VAL A 294 -0.29 14.52 17.49
CA VAL A 294 0.09 13.51 18.48
C VAL A 294 -1.14 12.89 19.17
N THR A 295 -1.66 11.80 18.63
CA THR A 295 -2.57 10.95 19.37
C THR A 295 -1.72 9.91 20.08
N LYS A 296 -1.50 10.12 21.40
CA LYS A 296 -1.12 9.01 22.29
C LYS A 296 -1.95 7.81 21.85
N LEU A 297 -1.31 6.67 21.59
CA LEU A 297 -2.06 5.44 21.34
C LEU A 297 -2.75 5.06 22.64
N HIS A 298 -4.06 5.20 22.67
CA HIS A 298 -4.88 4.82 23.81
C HIS A 298 -5.21 3.35 23.69
N GLU A 299 -4.23 2.48 24.03
CA GLU A 299 -4.31 1.04 23.87
C GLU A 299 -4.56 0.34 25.21
N VAL A 300 -5.45 -0.65 25.16
CA VAL A 300 -5.73 -1.55 26.28
C VAL A 300 -5.44 -2.98 25.84
N TYR A 301 -4.70 -3.71 26.65
CA TYR A 301 -4.35 -5.10 26.41
C TYR A 301 -5.04 -6.00 27.44
N LEU A 302 -5.73 -7.06 26.97
CA LEU A 302 -6.42 -7.98 27.86
C LEU A 302 -6.30 -9.42 27.40
N TYR A 303 -6.34 -10.36 28.36
CA TYR A 303 -6.44 -11.77 28.01
C TYR A 303 -7.86 -12.15 27.65
N ILE A 304 -8.03 -12.84 26.51
CA ILE A 304 -9.28 -13.47 26.11
C ILE A 304 -9.09 -14.99 25.96
N PRO A 305 -10.10 -15.78 26.33
CA PRO A 305 -10.07 -17.22 26.03
C PRO A 305 -10.24 -17.44 24.54
N ASP A 306 -9.56 -18.44 23.98
CA ASP A 306 -9.75 -18.88 22.60
C ASP A 306 -11.02 -19.75 22.51
N LYS A 307 -12.16 -19.07 22.40
CA LYS A 307 -13.48 -19.70 22.25
C LYS A 307 -14.44 -18.82 21.44
N PRO A 308 -15.42 -19.43 20.77
CA PRO A 308 -16.46 -18.68 20.04
C PRO A 308 -17.12 -17.64 20.94
N GLY A 309 -17.28 -16.41 20.41
CA GLY A 309 -17.94 -15.31 21.10
C GLY A 309 -17.06 -14.47 22.02
N ALA A 310 -15.79 -14.83 22.29
CA ALA A 310 -14.93 -14.07 23.18
C ALA A 310 -14.72 -12.61 22.72
N LEU A 311 -14.42 -12.39 21.43
CA LEU A 311 -14.32 -11.06 20.83
C LEU A 311 -15.66 -10.31 20.85
N ALA A 312 -16.72 -11.00 20.46
CA ALA A 312 -18.06 -10.42 20.41
C ALA A 312 -18.50 -9.92 21.80
N MET A 313 -18.25 -10.69 22.85
CA MET A 313 -18.56 -10.32 24.24
C MET A 313 -17.82 -9.04 24.64
N THR A 314 -16.51 -8.96 24.36
CA THR A 314 -15.70 -7.79 24.69
C THR A 314 -16.21 -6.54 23.94
N ALA A 315 -16.45 -6.66 22.63
CA ALA A 315 -16.98 -5.56 21.82
C ALA A 315 -18.39 -5.14 22.28
N THR A 316 -19.26 -6.08 22.66
CA THR A 316 -20.61 -5.79 23.17
C THR A 316 -20.57 -5.03 24.48
N ILE A 317 -19.72 -5.42 25.42
CA ILE A 317 -19.55 -4.70 26.70
C ILE A 317 -19.17 -3.24 26.46
N LEU A 318 -18.23 -2.97 25.56
CA LEU A 318 -17.82 -1.61 25.23
C LEU A 318 -18.93 -0.84 24.52
N ALA A 319 -19.61 -1.46 23.55
CA ALA A 319 -20.68 -0.84 22.79
C ALA A 319 -21.90 -0.44 23.66
N LEU A 320 -22.31 -1.30 24.61
CA LEU A 320 -23.39 -1.03 25.56
C LEU A 320 -23.10 0.15 26.50
N ASN A 321 -21.84 0.53 26.63
CA ASN A 321 -21.40 1.66 27.43
C ASN A 321 -20.94 2.86 26.57
N ASN A 322 -21.31 2.89 25.27
CA ASN A 322 -21.00 3.96 24.32
C ASN A 322 -19.48 4.20 24.15
N ILE A 323 -18.65 3.18 24.32
CA ILE A 323 -17.20 3.26 24.10
C ILE A 323 -16.89 2.75 22.69
N SER A 324 -16.45 3.65 21.81
CA SER A 324 -16.10 3.32 20.44
C SER A 324 -14.71 2.72 20.34
N ILE A 325 -14.59 1.61 19.59
CA ILE A 325 -13.32 0.95 19.29
C ILE A 325 -12.76 1.55 18.00
N LYS A 326 -11.51 2.04 18.03
CA LYS A 326 -10.81 2.51 16.84
C LYS A 326 -10.17 1.35 16.07
N ASN A 327 -9.54 0.42 16.79
CA ASN A 327 -8.94 -0.78 16.24
C ASN A 327 -8.97 -1.92 17.26
N ILE A 328 -9.05 -3.18 16.78
CA ILE A 328 -9.05 -4.36 17.62
C ILE A 328 -8.28 -5.50 16.93
N GLY A 329 -7.40 -6.18 17.66
CA GLY A 329 -6.60 -7.26 17.10
C GLY A 329 -6.09 -8.23 18.14
N ILE A 330 -5.96 -9.51 17.78
CA ILE A 330 -5.36 -10.55 18.63
C ILE A 330 -3.86 -10.57 18.35
N MET A 331 -3.07 -10.47 19.42
CA MET A 331 -1.63 -10.57 19.39
C MET A 331 -1.19 -11.91 19.97
N HIS A 332 -0.25 -12.57 19.28
CA HIS A 332 0.40 -13.81 19.74
C HIS A 332 -0.56 -14.94 20.13
N ASN A 333 -1.43 -15.34 19.21
CA ASN A 333 -2.28 -16.50 19.41
C ASN A 333 -1.44 -17.79 19.19
N ARG A 334 -1.31 -18.61 20.25
CA ARG A 334 -0.91 -20.02 20.14
C ARG A 334 -2.20 -20.84 20.24
N GLU A 335 -2.41 -21.77 19.32
CA GLU A 335 -3.59 -22.64 19.31
C GLU A 335 -3.85 -23.21 20.70
N PHE A 336 -5.10 -23.08 21.17
CA PHE A 336 -5.61 -23.54 22.48
C PHE A 336 -5.02 -22.85 23.73
N GLN A 337 -4.38 -21.68 23.61
CA GLN A 337 -3.95 -20.87 24.77
C GLN A 337 -4.67 -19.51 24.79
N LYS A 338 -4.64 -18.83 25.95
CA LYS A 338 -5.21 -17.49 26.11
C LYS A 338 -4.52 -16.52 25.16
N GLY A 339 -5.28 -15.88 24.25
CA GLY A 339 -4.80 -14.83 23.37
C GLY A 339 -4.74 -13.47 24.08
N VAL A 340 -3.84 -12.60 23.64
CA VAL A 340 -3.82 -11.20 24.07
C VAL A 340 -4.59 -10.38 23.05
N LEU A 341 -5.70 -9.76 23.47
CA LEU A 341 -6.46 -8.82 22.67
C LEU A 341 -5.92 -7.42 22.90
N ARG A 342 -5.55 -6.73 21.82
CA ARG A 342 -5.24 -5.30 21.79
C ARG A 342 -6.46 -4.55 21.28
N ILE A 343 -6.89 -3.54 22.04
CA ILE A 343 -7.95 -2.62 21.63
C ILE A 343 -7.38 -1.21 21.65
N GLU A 344 -7.55 -0.48 20.56
CA GLU A 344 -7.18 0.93 20.43
C GLU A 344 -8.44 1.80 20.48
N PHE A 345 -8.36 2.90 21.23
CA PHE A 345 -9.45 3.88 21.39
C PHE A 345 -9.08 5.22 20.78
N TYR A 346 -10.07 6.06 20.56
CA TYR A 346 -9.89 7.40 19.94
C TYR A 346 -9.24 8.41 20.90
N ASP A 347 -9.44 8.24 22.23
CA ASP A 347 -8.97 9.16 23.25
C ASP A 347 -8.67 8.45 24.58
N GLU A 348 -7.95 9.14 25.47
CA GLU A 348 -7.55 8.63 26.78
C GLU A 348 -8.76 8.37 27.71
N PRO A 349 -9.78 9.24 27.77
CA PRO A 349 -10.98 8.96 28.57
C PRO A 349 -11.71 7.67 28.18
N SER A 350 -11.80 7.37 26.89
CA SER A 350 -12.38 6.12 26.39
C SER A 350 -11.57 4.89 26.80
N ALA A 351 -10.23 4.98 26.77
CA ALA A 351 -9.35 3.88 27.21
C ALA A 351 -9.46 3.65 28.72
N GLU A 352 -9.46 4.69 29.54
CA GLU A 352 -9.62 4.60 31.01
C GLU A 352 -11.00 4.02 31.41
N ALA A 353 -12.06 4.48 30.73
CA ALA A 353 -13.39 3.92 30.91
C ALA A 353 -13.46 2.44 30.54
N ALA A 354 -12.80 2.05 29.43
CA ALA A 354 -12.71 0.66 28.99
C ALA A 354 -11.94 -0.22 30.00
N ILE A 355 -10.81 0.27 30.55
CA ILE A 355 -10.06 -0.43 31.60
C ILE A 355 -10.95 -0.71 32.80
N THR A 356 -11.62 0.30 33.29
CA THR A 356 -12.52 0.17 34.47
C THR A 356 -13.64 -0.82 34.17
N LEU A 357 -14.31 -0.68 33.04
CA LEU A 357 -15.48 -1.49 32.68
C LEU A 357 -15.10 -2.96 32.43
N LEU A 358 -14.02 -3.21 31.69
CA LEU A 358 -13.54 -4.58 31.41
C LEU A 358 -13.02 -5.26 32.68
N GLY A 359 -12.35 -4.52 33.58
CA GLY A 359 -11.96 -5.01 34.88
C GLY A 359 -13.15 -5.46 35.74
N GLN A 360 -14.25 -4.69 35.77
CA GLN A 360 -15.50 -5.05 36.46
C GLN A 360 -16.16 -6.31 35.85
N ASN A 361 -15.90 -6.58 34.57
CA ASN A 361 -16.40 -7.78 33.89
C ASN A 361 -15.40 -8.96 33.93
N ASN A 362 -14.46 -8.95 34.89
CA ASN A 362 -13.48 -10.00 35.16
C ASN A 362 -12.45 -10.25 34.03
N TYR A 363 -12.19 -9.27 33.20
CA TYR A 363 -11.06 -9.34 32.25
C TYR A 363 -9.76 -8.99 32.99
N THR A 364 -8.70 -9.75 32.69
CA THR A 364 -7.35 -9.43 33.17
C THR A 364 -6.71 -8.43 32.16
N ILE A 365 -6.43 -7.21 32.62
CA ILE A 365 -5.90 -6.12 31.82
C ILE A 365 -4.40 -5.98 32.08
N TYR A 366 -3.64 -5.66 31.05
CA TYR A 366 -2.20 -5.40 31.10
C TYR A 366 -1.92 -3.96 30.68
N HIS A 367 -1.01 -3.33 31.38
CA HIS A 367 -0.32 -2.13 30.93
C HIS A 367 1.00 -2.57 30.28
N ARG A 368 1.29 -2.04 29.11
CA ARG A 368 2.56 -2.24 28.42
C ARG A 368 3.43 -1.01 28.56
#